data_c1d06a91df4a50a3c82dfd0afa01a79e
#
_entry.id   c1d06a91df4a50a3c82dfd0afa01a79e
#
_cell.length_a   1.000
_cell.length_b   1.000
_cell.length_c   1.000
_cell.angle_alpha   90.00
_cell.angle_beta   90.00
_cell.angle_gamma   90.00
#
_symmetry.space_group_name_H-M   'P 1'
#
loop_
_entity.id
_entity.type
_entity.pdbx_description
1 polymer ?
#
loop_
_entity_poly.entity_id
_entity_poly.type
_entity_poly.pdbx_seq_one_letter_code
_entity_poly.pdbx_strand_id
1 'polypeptide(L)'
;MYSAVVELRRVKIYQGKNLILSDVNISIDKGEFVYLVGKTGTGKSSLLKTLYGDLPLIDGNGTVVGFDLKELDWKKIPFLRRSMGVVFQDFQLLTDRNVNDNLKFVLKATGWKDEKLMDEKIADVLDKVGLKTKGFKMPFELSGGEQQRVDIARALLNSPKLILADEPTGNLDPETSDEIMQLLFNICKDYGTSIIMATHDYMVIGKFAARTIKTENGKVWDNASVSM
;
A
#
# COMPACT_ATOMS: atom_id res chain seq x y z
N MET A 1 11.26 11.12 -19.36
CA MET A 1 10.60 9.81 -19.31
C MET A 1 10.18 9.55 -17.87
N TYR A 2 8.89 9.54 -17.54
CA TYR A 2 8.42 9.09 -16.26
C TYR A 2 8.65 7.58 -16.22
N SER A 3 9.54 7.09 -15.36
CA SER A 3 9.71 5.64 -15.20
C SER A 3 8.56 5.11 -14.38
N ALA A 4 7.79 4.16 -14.91
CA ALA A 4 6.71 3.51 -14.20
C ALA A 4 7.23 2.90 -12.89
N VAL A 5 6.46 3.08 -11.80
CA VAL A 5 6.74 2.46 -10.51
C VAL A 5 6.21 1.03 -10.46
N VAL A 6 5.18 0.74 -11.24
CA VAL A 6 4.64 -0.60 -11.49
C VAL A 6 4.45 -0.77 -12.99
N GLU A 7 4.93 -1.87 -13.55
CA GLU A 7 4.66 -2.26 -14.91
C GLU A 7 4.38 -3.77 -14.97
N LEU A 8 3.18 -4.14 -15.41
CA LEU A 8 2.76 -5.52 -15.62
C LEU A 8 2.36 -5.71 -17.08
N ARG A 9 2.86 -6.78 -17.72
CA ARG A 9 2.58 -7.11 -19.13
C ARG A 9 2.16 -8.57 -19.25
N ARG A 10 0.93 -8.81 -19.68
CA ARG A 10 0.33 -10.13 -19.90
C ARG A 10 0.48 -11.04 -18.68
N VAL A 11 0.35 -10.47 -17.48
CA VAL A 11 0.54 -11.19 -16.23
C VAL A 11 -0.69 -12.06 -15.93
N LYS A 12 -0.43 -13.29 -15.45
CA LYS A 12 -1.43 -14.14 -14.82
C LYS A 12 -1.15 -14.25 -13.33
N ILE A 13 -2.18 -14.08 -12.52
CA ILE A 13 -2.09 -14.15 -11.06
C ILE A 13 -2.79 -15.41 -10.58
N TYR A 14 -2.07 -16.19 -9.80
CA TYR A 14 -2.54 -17.43 -9.22
C TYR A 14 -2.59 -17.36 -7.70
N GLN A 15 -3.55 -18.06 -7.11
CA GLN A 15 -3.57 -18.37 -5.69
C GLN A 15 -3.52 -19.90 -5.55
N GLY A 16 -2.36 -20.41 -5.19
CA GLY A 16 -2.07 -21.83 -5.33
C GLY A 16 -2.15 -22.26 -6.80
N LYS A 17 -3.06 -23.18 -7.13
CA LYS A 17 -3.29 -23.65 -8.50
C LYS A 17 -4.43 -22.91 -9.23
N ASN A 18 -5.16 -22.04 -8.54
CA ASN A 18 -6.32 -21.35 -9.10
C ASN A 18 -5.88 -20.06 -9.82
N LEU A 19 -6.23 -19.93 -11.09
CA LEU A 19 -6.07 -18.69 -11.85
C LEU A 19 -7.10 -17.67 -11.36
N ILE A 20 -6.63 -16.55 -10.84
CA ILE A 20 -7.47 -15.48 -10.29
C ILE A 20 -7.65 -14.34 -11.30
N LEU A 21 -6.54 -13.87 -11.88
CA LEU A 21 -6.56 -12.82 -12.89
C LEU A 21 -5.72 -13.26 -14.10
N SER A 22 -6.22 -12.97 -15.30
CA SER A 22 -5.57 -13.29 -16.57
C SER A 22 -5.32 -12.04 -17.38
N ASP A 23 -4.23 -12.04 -18.15
CA ASP A 23 -3.85 -10.98 -19.09
C ASP A 23 -3.83 -9.58 -18.45
N VAL A 24 -3.23 -9.48 -17.26
CA VAL A 24 -3.10 -8.21 -16.53
C VAL A 24 -2.05 -7.34 -17.22
N ASN A 25 -2.48 -6.16 -17.67
CA ASN A 25 -1.64 -5.15 -18.28
C ASN A 25 -1.87 -3.83 -17.53
N ILE A 26 -0.88 -3.37 -16.75
CA ILE A 26 -0.94 -2.18 -15.89
C ILE A 26 0.39 -1.44 -15.97
N SER A 27 0.33 -0.12 -16.13
CA SER A 27 1.46 0.77 -15.94
C SER A 27 1.06 1.89 -14.99
N ILE A 28 1.80 2.10 -13.91
CA ILE A 28 1.54 3.14 -12.92
C ILE A 28 2.80 4.00 -12.79
N ASP A 29 2.62 5.31 -12.97
CA ASP A 29 3.70 6.27 -12.94
C ASP A 29 4.05 6.71 -11.51
N LYS A 30 5.25 7.28 -11.35
CA LYS A 30 5.70 7.82 -10.06
C LYS A 30 4.80 8.99 -9.63
N GLY A 31 4.38 8.97 -8.35
CA GLY A 31 3.52 10.02 -7.78
C GLY A 31 2.07 9.94 -8.23
N GLU A 32 1.64 8.81 -8.78
CA GLU A 32 0.26 8.58 -9.21
C GLU A 32 -0.56 7.94 -8.09
N PHE A 33 -1.79 8.42 -7.89
CA PHE A 33 -2.80 7.78 -7.04
C PHE A 33 -3.75 6.97 -7.93
N VAL A 34 -3.88 5.67 -7.66
CA VAL A 34 -4.70 4.76 -8.45
C VAL A 34 -5.62 3.93 -7.56
N TYR A 35 -6.89 3.91 -7.89
CA TYR A 35 -7.84 2.98 -7.29
C TYR A 35 -7.83 1.64 -8.00
N LEU A 36 -7.77 0.56 -7.24
CA LEU A 36 -8.04 -0.81 -7.70
C LEU A 36 -9.43 -1.20 -7.21
N VAL A 37 -10.41 -1.17 -8.11
CA VAL A 37 -11.83 -1.37 -7.76
C VAL A 37 -12.36 -2.71 -8.23
N GLY A 38 -13.35 -3.22 -7.53
CA GLY A 38 -14.05 -4.47 -7.87
C GLY A 38 -14.75 -5.06 -6.65
N LYS A 39 -15.69 -5.95 -6.90
CA LYS A 39 -16.38 -6.67 -5.82
C LYS A 39 -15.41 -7.49 -4.99
N THR A 40 -15.79 -7.85 -3.78
CA THR A 40 -15.03 -8.80 -2.95
C THR A 40 -14.82 -10.11 -3.72
N GLY A 41 -13.60 -10.65 -3.68
CA GLY A 41 -13.25 -11.88 -4.38
C GLY A 41 -12.85 -11.73 -5.85
N THR A 42 -12.83 -10.53 -6.45
CA THR A 42 -12.43 -10.32 -7.86
C THR A 42 -10.92 -10.33 -8.12
N GLY A 43 -10.10 -10.51 -7.08
CA GLY A 43 -8.65 -10.62 -7.20
C GLY A 43 -7.85 -9.38 -6.83
N LYS A 44 -8.47 -8.31 -6.29
CA LYS A 44 -7.76 -7.09 -5.83
C LYS A 44 -6.59 -7.40 -4.89
N SER A 45 -6.88 -8.07 -3.77
CA SER A 45 -5.85 -8.44 -2.77
C SER A 45 -4.82 -9.42 -3.35
N SER A 46 -5.20 -10.30 -4.29
CA SER A 46 -4.23 -11.20 -4.96
C SER A 46 -3.27 -10.41 -5.86
N LEU A 47 -3.78 -9.38 -6.55
CA LEU A 47 -2.92 -8.47 -7.32
C LEU A 47 -1.96 -7.73 -6.38
N LEU A 48 -2.46 -7.11 -5.29
CA LEU A 48 -1.58 -6.45 -4.31
C LEU A 48 -0.54 -7.42 -3.75
N LYS A 49 -0.92 -8.65 -3.38
CA LYS A 49 -0.02 -9.70 -2.87
C LYS A 49 1.08 -10.06 -3.87
N THR A 50 0.77 -10.09 -5.17
CA THR A 50 1.77 -10.28 -6.22
C THR A 50 2.75 -9.11 -6.28
N LEU A 51 2.27 -7.86 -6.14
CA LEU A 51 3.12 -6.67 -6.20
C LEU A 51 4.13 -6.60 -5.03
N TYR A 52 3.77 -7.06 -3.81
CA TYR A 52 4.73 -7.08 -2.69
C TYR A 52 5.40 -8.45 -2.46
N GLY A 53 5.27 -9.37 -3.42
CA GLY A 53 6.00 -10.64 -3.42
C GLY A 53 5.50 -11.67 -2.40
N ASP A 54 4.21 -11.64 -2.04
CA ASP A 54 3.55 -12.68 -1.24
C ASP A 54 3.03 -13.82 -2.12
N LEU A 55 2.58 -13.47 -3.33
CA LEU A 55 2.27 -14.42 -4.38
C LEU A 55 3.34 -14.34 -5.48
N PRO A 56 3.90 -15.47 -5.93
CA PRO A 56 4.92 -15.46 -6.97
C PRO A 56 4.32 -15.11 -8.34
N LEU A 57 5.06 -14.33 -9.14
CA LEU A 57 4.75 -14.12 -10.55
C LEU A 57 5.32 -15.28 -11.38
N ILE A 58 4.44 -16.10 -11.95
CA ILE A 58 4.81 -17.26 -12.77
C ILE A 58 4.75 -16.89 -14.26
N ASP A 59 3.64 -16.33 -14.72
CA ASP A 59 3.34 -16.02 -16.11
C ASP A 59 3.27 -14.50 -16.37
N GLY A 60 3.75 -14.06 -17.53
CA GLY A 60 3.83 -12.65 -17.91
C GLY A 60 5.14 -12.00 -17.43
N ASN A 61 5.28 -10.69 -17.51
CA ASN A 61 6.42 -9.94 -17.04
C ASN A 61 5.94 -8.80 -16.14
N GLY A 62 6.66 -8.54 -15.05
CA GLY A 62 6.27 -7.49 -14.12
C GLY A 62 7.45 -6.89 -13.38
N THR A 63 7.47 -5.57 -13.27
CA THR A 63 8.42 -4.84 -12.44
C THR A 63 7.70 -3.96 -11.44
N VAL A 64 8.20 -3.89 -10.23
CA VAL A 64 7.68 -3.04 -9.14
C VAL A 64 8.84 -2.35 -8.44
N VAL A 65 8.82 -1.04 -8.37
CA VAL A 65 9.87 -0.18 -7.77
C VAL A 65 11.30 -0.56 -8.22
N GLY A 66 11.42 -1.09 -9.46
CA GLY A 66 12.70 -1.49 -10.06
C GLY A 66 13.07 -2.95 -9.84
N PHE A 67 12.25 -3.76 -9.16
CA PHE A 67 12.46 -5.20 -9.01
C PHE A 67 11.68 -5.97 -10.06
N ASP A 68 12.32 -6.94 -10.72
CA ASP A 68 11.64 -7.92 -11.56
C ASP A 68 10.94 -8.95 -10.65
N LEU A 69 9.60 -9.06 -10.79
CA LEU A 69 8.79 -9.95 -9.95
C LEU A 69 9.04 -11.43 -10.21
N LYS A 70 9.51 -11.81 -11.42
CA LYS A 70 9.88 -13.19 -11.74
C LYS A 70 11.18 -13.64 -11.08
N GLU A 71 12.07 -12.69 -10.84
CA GLU A 71 13.35 -12.94 -10.22
C GLU A 71 13.33 -12.82 -8.69
N LEU A 72 12.15 -12.61 -8.10
CA LEU A 72 12.02 -12.53 -6.66
C LEU A 72 12.25 -13.89 -6.02
N ASP A 73 13.16 -13.92 -5.09
CA ASP A 73 13.43 -15.04 -4.19
C ASP A 73 13.33 -14.56 -2.72
N TRP A 74 13.45 -15.49 -1.79
CA TRP A 74 13.39 -15.17 -0.35
C TRP A 74 14.47 -14.15 0.10
N LYS A 75 15.58 -13.99 -0.65
CA LYS A 75 16.63 -13.01 -0.37
C LYS A 75 16.28 -11.62 -0.89
N LYS A 76 15.61 -11.52 -2.06
CA LYS A 76 15.24 -10.26 -2.72
C LYS A 76 13.95 -9.65 -2.15
N ILE A 77 12.98 -10.46 -1.74
CA ILE A 77 11.68 -10.01 -1.18
C ILE A 77 11.83 -8.98 -0.05
N PRO A 78 12.73 -9.14 0.94
CA PRO A 78 12.91 -8.12 1.98
C PRO A 78 13.34 -6.75 1.44
N PHE A 79 14.13 -6.70 0.38
CA PHE A 79 14.57 -5.44 -0.24
C PHE A 79 13.43 -4.78 -1.03
N LEU A 80 12.62 -5.57 -1.76
CA LEU A 80 11.39 -5.09 -2.38
C LEU A 80 10.48 -4.45 -1.33
N ARG A 81 10.17 -5.18 -0.25
CA ARG A 81 9.28 -4.72 0.82
C ARG A 81 9.79 -3.48 1.57
N ARG A 82 11.11 -3.27 1.66
CA ARG A 82 11.69 -2.03 2.19
C ARG A 82 11.46 -0.81 1.30
N SER A 83 11.28 -1.02 -0.01
CA SER A 83 11.08 0.05 -0.99
C SER A 83 9.62 0.47 -1.14
N MET A 84 8.71 -0.21 -0.43
CA MET A 84 7.27 0.04 -0.45
C MET A 84 6.68 0.05 0.96
N GLY A 85 5.50 0.66 1.09
CA GLY A 85 4.65 0.57 2.27
C GLY A 85 3.43 -0.31 2.00
N VAL A 86 2.92 -0.98 3.03
CA VAL A 86 1.63 -1.68 2.95
C VAL A 86 0.75 -1.17 4.08
N VAL A 87 -0.48 -0.80 3.72
CA VAL A 87 -1.52 -0.34 4.65
C VAL A 87 -2.66 -1.36 4.59
N PHE A 88 -3.05 -1.88 5.76
CA PHE A 88 -4.02 -2.95 5.89
C PHE A 88 -5.37 -2.46 6.41
N GLN A 89 -6.44 -3.19 6.10
CA GLN A 89 -7.78 -2.92 6.59
C GLN A 89 -7.90 -3.10 8.12
N ASP A 90 -7.19 -4.07 8.70
CA ASP A 90 -7.24 -4.46 10.11
C ASP A 90 -6.03 -3.93 10.91
N PHE A 91 -5.37 -2.91 10.40
CA PHE A 91 -4.22 -2.19 10.97
C PHE A 91 -2.99 -3.05 11.27
N GLN A 92 -3.13 -4.31 11.65
CA GLN A 92 -2.08 -5.27 12.00
C GLN A 92 -1.00 -4.71 12.95
N LEU A 93 -1.43 -3.96 13.97
CA LEU A 93 -0.55 -3.45 15.00
C LEU A 93 -0.25 -4.53 16.04
N LEU A 94 0.98 -4.55 16.52
CA LEU A 94 1.41 -5.43 17.61
C LEU A 94 0.80 -4.91 18.92
N THR A 95 -0.08 -5.70 19.53
CA THR A 95 -0.90 -5.29 20.69
C THR A 95 -0.14 -5.35 22.03
N ASP A 96 1.03 -5.99 22.05
CA ASP A 96 1.91 -6.16 23.21
C ASP A 96 2.85 -4.97 23.44
N ARG A 97 2.79 -3.92 22.60
CA ARG A 97 3.70 -2.78 22.64
C ARG A 97 3.02 -1.48 22.20
N ASN A 98 3.58 -0.35 22.65
CA ASN A 98 3.09 0.98 22.31
C ASN A 98 3.38 1.35 20.83
N VAL A 99 2.88 2.51 20.40
CA VAL A 99 3.03 3.00 19.02
C VAL A 99 4.51 3.18 18.63
N ASN A 100 5.34 3.81 19.48
CA ASN A 100 6.76 3.99 19.19
C ASN A 100 7.46 2.64 18.99
N ASP A 101 7.18 1.66 19.85
CA ASP A 101 7.80 0.34 19.78
C ASP A 101 7.30 -0.48 18.57
N ASN A 102 6.04 -0.28 18.15
CA ASN A 102 5.52 -0.83 16.89
C ASN A 102 6.33 -0.32 15.70
N LEU A 103 6.56 0.98 15.62
CA LEU A 103 7.32 1.61 14.53
C LEU A 103 8.81 1.25 14.59
N LYS A 104 9.39 1.27 15.80
CA LYS A 104 10.80 0.92 16.03
C LYS A 104 11.10 -0.54 15.66
N PHE A 105 10.15 -1.45 15.91
CA PHE A 105 10.26 -2.86 15.50
C PHE A 105 10.46 -2.98 13.99
N VAL A 106 9.70 -2.23 13.18
CA VAL A 106 9.82 -2.26 11.72
C VAL A 106 11.17 -1.69 11.27
N LEU A 107 11.63 -0.57 11.85
CA LEU A 107 12.93 0.01 11.52
C LEU A 107 14.06 -0.98 11.80
N LYS A 108 14.06 -1.64 12.99
CA LYS A 108 15.04 -2.69 13.32
C LYS A 108 14.98 -3.87 12.34
N ALA A 109 13.78 -4.35 12.02
CA ALA A 109 13.58 -5.44 11.05
C ALA A 109 14.03 -5.08 9.64
N THR A 110 14.02 -3.79 9.29
CA THR A 110 14.50 -3.29 8.01
C THR A 110 15.96 -2.86 8.00
N GLY A 111 16.69 -3.11 9.10
CA GLY A 111 18.15 -3.00 9.17
C GLY A 111 18.69 -1.68 9.70
N TRP A 112 17.84 -0.82 10.28
CA TRP A 112 18.30 0.36 11.01
C TRP A 112 19.01 -0.06 12.30
N LYS A 113 20.10 0.63 12.63
CA LYS A 113 20.93 0.31 13.80
C LYS A 113 21.06 1.48 14.77
N ASP A 114 20.95 2.71 14.28
CA ASP A 114 21.12 3.92 15.09
C ASP A 114 19.79 4.27 15.76
N GLU A 115 19.74 4.14 17.09
CA GLU A 115 18.56 4.38 17.92
C GLU A 115 18.09 5.85 17.80
N LYS A 116 19.01 6.81 17.74
CA LYS A 116 18.66 8.23 17.63
C LYS A 116 17.99 8.53 16.30
N LEU A 117 18.55 8.03 15.19
CA LEU A 117 17.96 8.19 13.86
C LEU A 117 16.60 7.48 13.75
N MET A 118 16.42 6.33 14.43
CA MET A 118 15.11 5.68 14.51
C MET A 118 14.10 6.55 15.24
N ASP A 119 14.45 7.11 16.39
CA ASP A 119 13.54 7.97 17.18
C ASP A 119 13.19 9.24 16.41
N GLU A 120 14.15 9.87 15.72
CA GLU A 120 13.91 11.02 14.83
C GLU A 120 12.96 10.65 13.69
N LYS A 121 13.13 9.49 13.05
CA LYS A 121 12.26 9.02 11.98
C LYS A 121 10.85 8.70 12.46
N ILE A 122 10.72 8.11 13.65
CA ILE A 122 9.41 7.83 14.26
C ILE A 122 8.69 9.15 14.56
N ALA A 123 9.37 10.13 15.14
CA ALA A 123 8.79 11.44 15.40
C ALA A 123 8.32 12.12 14.10
N ASP A 124 9.13 12.06 13.02
CA ASP A 124 8.79 12.61 11.70
C ASP A 124 7.52 11.96 11.12
N VAL A 125 7.44 10.62 11.10
CA VAL A 125 6.27 9.96 10.52
C VAL A 125 5.00 10.12 11.37
N LEU A 126 5.13 10.16 12.71
CA LEU A 126 3.99 10.44 13.59
C LEU A 126 3.49 11.87 13.44
N ASP A 127 4.35 12.84 13.23
CA ASP A 127 3.96 14.23 12.94
C ASP A 127 3.20 14.30 11.60
N LYS A 128 3.69 13.63 10.56
CA LYS A 128 3.06 13.56 9.23
C LYS A 128 1.63 13.00 9.24
N VAL A 129 1.34 12.07 10.14
CA VAL A 129 0.00 11.48 10.27
C VAL A 129 -0.86 12.14 11.36
N GLY A 130 -0.37 13.22 12.00
CA GLY A 130 -1.10 13.95 13.04
C GLY A 130 -1.15 13.26 14.41
N LEU A 131 -0.18 12.37 14.70
CA LEU A 131 -0.10 11.61 15.96
C LEU A 131 1.14 11.93 16.81
N LYS A 132 1.72 13.11 16.65
CA LYS A 132 2.98 13.53 17.31
C LYS A 132 3.05 13.24 18.82
N THR A 133 1.92 13.35 19.53
CA THR A 133 1.83 13.17 20.98
C THR A 133 1.31 11.80 21.40
N LYS A 134 1.13 10.84 20.47
CA LYS A 134 0.49 9.54 20.74
C LYS A 134 1.47 8.36 20.76
N GLY A 135 2.77 8.59 20.60
CA GLY A 135 3.77 7.53 20.47
C GLY A 135 3.85 6.57 21.66
N PHE A 136 3.51 7.03 22.88
CA PHE A 136 3.52 6.22 24.10
C PHE A 136 2.25 5.37 24.31
N LYS A 137 1.18 5.61 23.51
CA LYS A 137 -0.09 4.91 23.64
C LYS A 137 0.01 3.47 23.15
N MET A 138 -0.75 2.59 23.80
CA MET A 138 -0.96 1.22 23.33
C MET A 138 -2.03 1.23 22.22
N PRO A 139 -2.01 0.28 21.25
CA PRO A 139 -3.01 0.23 20.18
C PRO A 139 -4.46 0.25 20.65
N PHE A 140 -4.79 -0.45 21.75
CA PHE A 140 -6.14 -0.50 22.31
C PHE A 140 -6.60 0.81 22.97
N GLU A 141 -5.70 1.77 23.19
CA GLU A 141 -6.02 3.11 23.69
C GLU A 141 -6.29 4.12 22.56
N LEU A 142 -6.19 3.69 21.30
CA LEU A 142 -6.39 4.51 20.11
C LEU A 142 -7.75 4.23 19.47
N SER A 143 -8.38 5.27 18.90
CA SER A 143 -9.53 5.09 18.02
C SER A 143 -9.14 4.32 16.75
N GLY A 144 -10.12 3.79 16.00
CA GLY A 144 -9.88 3.11 14.73
C GLY A 144 -9.12 3.99 13.73
N GLY A 145 -9.52 5.25 13.61
CA GLY A 145 -8.83 6.23 12.76
C GLY A 145 -7.39 6.52 13.20
N GLU A 146 -7.13 6.60 14.51
CA GLU A 146 -5.77 6.74 15.05
C GLU A 146 -4.92 5.49 14.77
N GLN A 147 -5.50 4.29 14.93
CA GLN A 147 -4.81 3.04 14.57
C GLN A 147 -4.45 2.98 13.08
N GLN A 148 -5.37 3.43 12.20
CA GLN A 148 -5.12 3.54 10.76
C GLN A 148 -4.00 4.54 10.46
N ARG A 149 -3.97 5.68 11.15
CA ARG A 149 -2.88 6.65 11.02
C ARG A 149 -1.53 6.07 11.46
N VAL A 150 -1.50 5.22 12.50
CA VAL A 150 -0.27 4.50 12.92
C VAL A 150 0.16 3.50 11.82
N ASP A 151 -0.79 2.79 11.21
CA ASP A 151 -0.50 1.88 10.09
C ASP A 151 0.09 2.64 8.88
N ILE A 152 -0.47 3.80 8.54
CA ILE A 152 0.09 4.69 7.51
C ILE A 152 1.48 5.20 7.91
N ALA A 153 1.70 5.61 9.17
CA ALA A 153 3.02 6.00 9.66
C ALA A 153 4.04 4.86 9.51
N ARG A 154 3.64 3.63 9.83
CA ARG A 154 4.45 2.42 9.63
C ARG A 154 4.84 2.24 8.17
N ALA A 155 3.90 2.43 7.25
CA ALA A 155 4.17 2.36 5.82
C ALA A 155 5.17 3.41 5.34
N LEU A 156 5.24 4.60 5.98
CA LEU A 156 6.13 5.71 5.62
C LEU A 156 7.57 5.60 6.15
N LEU A 157 7.86 4.66 7.07
CA LEU A 157 9.14 4.58 7.78
C LEU A 157 10.37 4.55 6.86
N ASN A 158 10.32 3.78 5.79
CA ASN A 158 11.43 3.64 4.86
C ASN A 158 11.33 4.57 3.64
N SER A 159 10.54 5.64 3.72
CA SER A 159 10.31 6.59 2.62
C SER A 159 9.98 5.87 1.30
N PRO A 160 8.86 5.14 1.24
CA PRO A 160 8.54 4.23 0.15
C PRO A 160 8.28 4.99 -1.15
N LYS A 161 8.62 4.34 -2.27
CA LYS A 161 8.26 4.82 -3.62
C LYS A 161 6.82 4.47 -4.00
N LEU A 162 6.26 3.44 -3.36
CA LEU A 162 4.93 2.92 -3.59
C LEU A 162 4.29 2.51 -2.25
N ILE A 163 3.03 2.89 -2.06
CA ILE A 163 2.18 2.37 -0.99
C ILE A 163 1.08 1.53 -1.62
N LEU A 164 0.90 0.32 -1.09
CA LEU A 164 -0.22 -0.56 -1.40
C LEU A 164 -1.20 -0.51 -0.22
N ALA A 165 -2.42 -0.04 -0.44
CA ALA A 165 -3.44 0.05 0.58
C ALA A 165 -4.59 -0.91 0.25
N ASP A 166 -4.87 -1.87 1.12
CA ASP A 166 -5.96 -2.84 0.95
C ASP A 166 -7.12 -2.45 1.86
N GLU A 167 -8.14 -1.80 1.28
CA GLU A 167 -9.35 -1.32 1.95
C GLU A 167 -9.08 -0.48 3.23
N PRO A 168 -8.23 0.56 3.18
CA PRO A 168 -7.74 1.27 4.37
C PRO A 168 -8.81 2.05 5.14
N THR A 169 -10.01 2.23 4.57
CA THR A 169 -11.14 2.93 5.19
C THR A 169 -12.30 1.99 5.53
N GLY A 170 -12.18 0.70 5.24
CA GLY A 170 -13.30 -0.25 5.31
C GLY A 170 -13.88 -0.47 6.71
N ASN A 171 -13.14 -0.15 7.79
CA ASN A 171 -13.56 -0.31 9.18
C ASN A 171 -13.78 1.03 9.89
N LEU A 172 -13.88 2.14 9.13
CA LEU A 172 -13.97 3.49 9.67
C LEU A 172 -15.34 4.11 9.37
N ASP A 173 -15.75 5.06 10.20
CA ASP A 173 -16.91 5.90 9.91
C ASP A 173 -16.62 6.85 8.73
N PRO A 174 -17.66 7.42 8.08
CA PRO A 174 -17.48 8.24 6.88
C PRO A 174 -16.59 9.48 7.07
N GLU A 175 -16.67 10.15 8.23
CA GLU A 175 -15.88 11.35 8.51
C GLU A 175 -14.40 11.00 8.68
N THR A 176 -14.11 9.99 9.48
CA THR A 176 -12.75 9.45 9.65
C THR A 176 -12.19 8.92 8.32
N SER A 177 -13.03 8.27 7.50
CA SER A 177 -12.64 7.80 6.17
C SER A 177 -12.19 8.95 5.26
N ASP A 178 -12.92 10.06 5.25
CA ASP A 178 -12.57 11.26 4.48
C ASP A 178 -11.21 11.84 4.95
N GLU A 179 -10.96 11.88 6.27
CA GLU A 179 -9.66 12.32 6.81
C GLU A 179 -8.49 11.41 6.39
N ILE A 180 -8.69 10.09 6.43
CA ILE A 180 -7.66 9.13 5.99
C ILE A 180 -7.40 9.27 4.49
N MET A 181 -8.44 9.46 3.69
CA MET A 181 -8.29 9.70 2.25
C MET A 181 -7.50 10.98 1.97
N GLN A 182 -7.84 12.08 2.65
CA GLN A 182 -7.10 13.34 2.51
C GLN A 182 -5.63 13.16 2.89
N LEU A 183 -5.34 12.42 3.96
CA LEU A 183 -3.97 12.11 4.38
C LEU A 183 -3.21 11.34 3.28
N LEU A 184 -3.81 10.29 2.70
CA LEU A 184 -3.19 9.51 1.63
C LEU A 184 -2.95 10.35 0.36
N PHE A 185 -3.91 11.20 -0.02
CA PHE A 185 -3.73 12.13 -1.15
C PHE A 185 -2.60 13.14 -0.90
N ASN A 186 -2.51 13.70 0.31
CA ASN A 186 -1.42 14.61 0.68
C ASN A 186 -0.06 13.88 0.63
N ILE A 187 0.03 12.65 1.14
CA ILE A 187 1.25 11.83 1.06
C ILE A 187 1.66 11.63 -0.42
N CYS A 188 0.71 11.27 -1.28
CA CYS A 188 0.99 11.09 -2.70
C CYS A 188 1.53 12.38 -3.34
N LYS A 189 0.86 13.51 -3.10
CA LYS A 189 1.20 14.82 -3.68
C LYS A 189 2.51 15.39 -3.13
N ASP A 190 2.68 15.39 -1.80
CA ASP A 190 3.76 16.13 -1.15
C ASP A 190 5.09 15.38 -1.16
N TYR A 191 5.05 14.03 -1.14
CA TYR A 191 6.25 13.18 -1.14
C TYR A 191 6.52 12.49 -2.48
N GLY A 192 5.61 12.62 -3.45
CA GLY A 192 5.72 11.92 -4.74
C GLY A 192 5.70 10.40 -4.61
N THR A 193 5.12 9.89 -3.51
CA THR A 193 4.90 8.45 -3.29
C THR A 193 3.68 8.00 -4.10
N SER A 194 3.83 6.99 -4.92
CA SER A 194 2.69 6.43 -5.66
C SER A 194 1.82 5.60 -4.72
N ILE A 195 0.51 5.61 -4.95
CA ILE A 195 -0.44 4.85 -4.11
C ILE A 195 -1.36 4.02 -4.98
N ILE A 196 -1.45 2.72 -4.68
CA ILE A 196 -2.48 1.83 -5.21
C ILE A 196 -3.39 1.47 -4.06
N MET A 197 -4.65 1.92 -4.14
CA MET A 197 -5.65 1.65 -3.11
C MET A 197 -6.72 0.71 -3.63
N ALA A 198 -6.75 -0.51 -3.10
CA ALA A 198 -7.88 -1.41 -3.32
C ALA A 198 -9.08 -0.94 -2.49
N THR A 199 -10.23 -0.78 -3.14
CA THR A 199 -11.48 -0.44 -2.47
C THR A 199 -12.68 -0.91 -3.27
N HIS A 200 -13.80 -1.08 -2.61
CA HIS A 200 -15.13 -1.28 -3.21
C HIS A 200 -16.09 -0.13 -2.87
N ASP A 201 -15.60 0.91 -2.18
CA ASP A 201 -16.39 2.07 -1.76
C ASP A 201 -16.42 3.13 -2.87
N TYR A 202 -17.49 3.16 -3.64
CA TYR A 202 -17.70 4.14 -4.70
C TYR A 202 -17.99 5.55 -4.19
N MET A 203 -18.39 5.72 -2.92
CA MET A 203 -18.59 7.06 -2.35
C MET A 203 -17.26 7.76 -2.11
N VAL A 204 -16.28 7.02 -1.59
CA VAL A 204 -14.90 7.51 -1.45
C VAL A 204 -14.32 7.89 -2.81
N ILE A 205 -14.46 7.02 -3.83
CA ILE A 205 -13.97 7.29 -5.20
C ILE A 205 -14.63 8.53 -5.80
N GLY A 206 -15.93 8.74 -5.55
CA GLY A 206 -16.67 9.90 -6.05
C GLY A 206 -16.23 11.22 -5.43
N LYS A 207 -15.81 11.21 -4.14
CA LYS A 207 -15.31 12.39 -3.43
C LYS A 207 -13.84 12.71 -3.78
N PHE A 208 -13.03 11.69 -3.95
CA PHE A 208 -11.58 11.78 -4.15
C PHE A 208 -11.23 11.21 -5.53
N ALA A 209 -11.41 12.02 -6.57
CA ALA A 209 -11.23 11.58 -7.94
C ALA A 209 -9.77 11.21 -8.26
N ALA A 210 -9.55 9.98 -8.75
CA ALA A 210 -8.26 9.51 -9.26
C ALA A 210 -8.48 8.43 -10.33
N ARG A 211 -7.41 8.05 -11.02
CA ARG A 211 -7.44 6.95 -12.00
C ARG A 211 -7.95 5.67 -11.36
N THR A 212 -8.76 4.93 -12.11
CA THR A 212 -9.42 3.73 -11.61
C THR A 212 -9.09 2.53 -12.50
N ILE A 213 -8.57 1.47 -11.89
CA ILE A 213 -8.35 0.16 -12.50
C ILE A 213 -9.39 -0.79 -11.93
N LYS A 214 -10.22 -1.40 -12.81
CA LYS A 214 -11.30 -2.30 -12.40
C LYS A 214 -10.90 -3.76 -12.55
N THR A 215 -11.17 -4.56 -11.49
CA THR A 215 -11.08 -6.03 -11.54
C THR A 215 -12.47 -6.63 -11.66
N GLU A 216 -12.70 -7.42 -12.70
CA GLU A 216 -13.98 -8.06 -12.96
C GLU A 216 -13.81 -9.30 -13.82
N ASN A 217 -14.53 -10.40 -13.48
CA ASN A 217 -14.54 -11.65 -14.25
C ASN A 217 -13.14 -12.20 -14.60
N GLY A 218 -12.21 -12.12 -13.64
CA GLY A 218 -10.83 -12.61 -13.82
C GLY A 218 -9.97 -11.76 -14.75
N LYS A 219 -10.37 -10.53 -15.05
CA LYS A 219 -9.64 -9.57 -15.89
C LYS A 219 -9.48 -8.23 -15.18
N VAL A 220 -8.56 -7.43 -15.73
CA VAL A 220 -8.28 -6.07 -15.28
C VAL A 220 -8.56 -5.10 -16.43
N TRP A 221 -9.32 -4.04 -16.12
CA TRP A 221 -9.70 -2.99 -17.04
C TRP A 221 -9.16 -1.66 -16.54
N ASP A 222 -8.38 -0.99 -17.35
CA ASP A 222 -7.76 0.29 -17.02
C ASP A 222 -8.46 1.42 -17.79
N ASN A 223 -9.11 2.35 -17.08
CA ASN A 223 -9.81 3.46 -17.70
C ASN A 223 -8.87 4.47 -18.37
N ALA A 224 -7.56 4.49 -18.04
CA ALA A 224 -6.59 5.32 -18.73
C ALA A 224 -6.30 4.84 -20.17
N SER A 225 -6.58 3.57 -20.48
CA SER A 225 -6.36 2.97 -21.81
C SER A 225 -7.50 3.24 -22.80
N VAL A 226 -8.58 3.92 -22.41
CA VAL A 226 -9.77 4.18 -23.26
C VAL A 226 -9.70 5.57 -23.90
N SER A 227 -8.65 6.34 -23.66
CA SER A 227 -8.44 7.67 -24.26
C SER A 227 -7.41 7.59 -25.40
N MET A 228 -7.76 6.87 -26.48
CA MET A 228 -7.11 7.01 -27.80
C MET A 228 -8.18 6.86 -28.90
#